data_bfeca3c7b30f492cd6f96e7a6effb5e2
#
_entry.id   bfeca3c7b30f492cd6f96e7a6effb5e2
#
_cell.length_a   1.000
_cell.length_b   1.000
_cell.length_c   1.000
_cell.angle_alpha   90.00
_cell.angle_beta   90.00
_cell.angle_gamma   90.00
#
_symmetry.space_group_name_H-M   'P 1'
#
loop_
_entity.id
_entity.type
_entity.pdbx_description
1 polymer ?
#
loop_
_entity_poly.entity_id
_entity_poly.type
_entity_poly.pdbx_seq_one_letter_code
_entity_poly.pdbx_strand_id
1 'polypeptide(L)' 'DMECVEEHQAIFDAILKQDQNALEKAIENHILNSKKTLHLIFKVNQIL' A
#
# COMPACT_ATOMS: atom_id res chain seq x y z
N ASP A 1 8.15 -2.01 -8.30
CA ASP A 1 8.48 -0.99 -7.32
C ASP A 1 8.75 -1.61 -5.96
N MET A 2 9.88 -1.23 -5.35
CA MET A 2 10.32 -1.79 -4.07
C MET A 2 9.32 -1.52 -2.94
N GLU A 3 8.67 -0.34 -2.94
CA GLU A 3 7.67 -0.02 -1.92
C GLU A 3 6.47 -0.97 -1.95
N CYS A 4 5.99 -1.30 -3.14
CA CYS A 4 4.89 -2.25 -3.27
C CYS A 4 5.26 -3.64 -2.75
N VAL A 5 6.48 -4.08 -3.02
CA VAL A 5 6.97 -5.39 -2.53
C VAL A 5 7.02 -5.39 -1.00
N GLU A 6 7.54 -4.32 -0.40
CA GLU A 6 7.61 -4.20 1.06
C GLU A 6 6.23 -4.16 1.70
N GLU A 7 5.28 -3.44 1.08
CA GLU A 7 3.91 -3.38 1.57
C GLU A 7 3.23 -4.74 1.54
N HIS A 8 3.37 -5.47 0.44
CA HIS A 8 2.80 -6.81 0.32
C HIS A 8 3.46 -7.78 1.30
N GLN A 9 4.77 -7.66 1.51
CA GLN A 9 5.48 -8.49 2.47
C GLN A 9 4.97 -8.25 3.89
N ALA A 10 4.71 -7.00 4.26
CA ALA A 10 4.16 -6.66 5.58
C ALA A 10 2.78 -7.28 5.78
N ILE A 11 1.93 -7.25 4.75
CA ILE A 11 0.60 -7.87 4.80
C ILE A 11 0.75 -9.38 4.99
N PHE A 12 1.61 -10.00 4.21
CA PHE A 12 1.82 -11.45 4.24
C PHE A 12 2.36 -11.89 5.61
N ASP A 13 3.34 -11.17 6.14
CA ASP A 13 3.92 -11.45 7.44
C ASP A 13 2.86 -11.38 8.54
N ALA A 14 1.99 -10.37 8.48
CA ALA A 14 0.92 -10.20 9.46
C ALA A 14 -0.06 -11.37 9.41
N ILE A 15 -0.38 -11.85 8.22
CA ILE A 15 -1.26 -13.02 8.03
C ILE A 15 -0.60 -14.27 8.63
N LEU A 16 0.67 -14.50 8.34
CA LEU A 16 1.38 -15.67 8.84
C LEU A 16 1.47 -15.67 10.36
N LYS A 17 1.62 -14.50 10.97
CA LYS A 17 1.68 -14.36 12.43
C LYS A 17 0.30 -14.30 13.08
N GLN A 18 -0.76 -14.26 12.29
CA GLN A 18 -2.14 -14.11 12.77
C GLN A 18 -2.29 -12.85 13.63
N ASP A 19 -1.60 -11.78 13.27
CA ASP A 19 -1.63 -10.51 13.96
C ASP A 19 -2.61 -9.57 13.27
N GLN A 20 -3.84 -9.52 13.78
CA GLN A 20 -4.90 -8.75 13.15
C GLN A 20 -4.60 -7.26 13.13
N ASN A 21 -4.05 -6.71 14.21
CA ASN A 21 -3.72 -5.28 14.27
C ASN A 21 -2.65 -4.90 13.25
N ALA A 22 -1.61 -5.74 13.13
CA ALA A 22 -0.55 -5.52 12.15
C ALA A 22 -1.10 -5.63 10.73
N LEU A 23 -2.02 -6.57 10.50
CA LEU A 23 -2.65 -6.74 9.20
C LEU A 23 -3.47 -5.51 8.81
N GLU A 24 -4.28 -4.99 9.72
CA GLU A 24 -5.09 -3.80 9.48
C GLU A 24 -4.21 -2.59 9.13
N LYS A 25 -3.14 -2.39 9.90
CA LYS A 25 -2.20 -1.29 9.64
C LYS A 25 -1.50 -1.44 8.29
N ALA A 26 -1.09 -2.66 7.96
CA ALA A 26 -0.40 -2.92 6.69
C ALA A 26 -1.34 -2.66 5.50
N ILE A 27 -2.61 -3.06 5.60
CA ILE A 27 -3.60 -2.82 4.57
C ILE A 27 -3.90 -1.32 4.43
N GLU A 28 -4.08 -0.62 5.54
CA GLU A 28 -4.31 0.83 5.54
C GLU A 28 -3.16 1.57 4.87
N ASN A 29 -1.93 1.20 5.19
CA ASN A 29 -0.75 1.81 4.60
C ASN A 29 -0.69 1.57 3.09
N HIS A 30 -0.99 0.35 2.67
CA HIS A 30 -1.01 -0.01 1.26
C HIS A 30 -2.06 0.80 0.50
N ILE A 31 -3.27 0.91 1.04
CA ILE A 31 -4.35 1.68 0.43
C ILE A 31 -3.98 3.16 0.34
N LEU A 32 -3.42 3.73 1.40
CA LEU A 32 -3.03 5.13 1.43
C LEU A 32 -1.97 5.42 0.35
N ASN A 33 -0.96 4.58 0.24
CA ASN A 33 0.09 4.75 -0.77
C ASN A 33 -0.45 4.58 -2.18
N SER A 34 -1.38 3.65 -2.38
CA SER A 34 -2.04 3.45 -3.68
C SER A 34 -2.84 4.68 -4.09
N LYS A 35 -3.55 5.31 -3.16
CA LYS A 35 -4.29 6.54 -3.42
C LYS A 35 -3.36 7.69 -3.81
N LYS A 36 -2.22 7.83 -3.14
CA LYS A 36 -1.23 8.84 -3.49
C LYS A 36 -0.72 8.65 -4.90
N THR A 37 -0.41 7.42 -5.28
CA THR A 37 0.07 7.09 -6.62
C THR A 37 -0.98 7.42 -7.67
N LEU A 38 -2.23 7.04 -7.44
CA LEU A 38 -3.34 7.35 -8.34
C LEU A 38 -3.53 8.86 -8.50
N HIS A 39 -3.41 9.60 -7.42
CA HIS A 39 -3.54 11.05 -7.44
C HIS A 39 -2.46 11.69 -8.31
N LEU A 40 -1.23 11.22 -8.18
CA LEU A 40 -0.11 11.72 -9.00
C LEU A 40 -0.32 11.41 -10.47
N ILE A 41 -0.75 10.19 -10.81
CA ILE A 41 -1.02 9.80 -12.19
C ILE A 41 -2.13 10.67 -12.77
N PHE A 42 -3.18 10.91 -12.00
CA PHE A 42 -4.30 11.74 -12.43
C PHE A 42 -3.86 13.17 -12.73
N LYS A 43 -3.01 13.74 -11.86
CA LYS A 43 -2.47 15.08 -12.06
C LYS A 43 -1.61 15.18 -13.32
N VAL A 44 -0.77 14.17 -13.57
CA VAL A 44 0.08 14.15 -14.77
C VAL A 44 -0.79 14.13 -16.02
N ASN A 45 -1.85 13.34 -16.03
CA ASN A 45 -2.77 13.28 -17.17
C ASN A 45 -3.46 14.62 -17.43
N GLN A 46 -3.73 15.41 -16.39
CA GLN A 46 -4.34 16.73 -16.54
C GLN A 46 -3.39 17.73 -17.20
N ILE A 47 -2.08 17.56 -17.01
CA ILE A 47 -1.08 18.43 -17.58
C ILE A 47 -0.84 18.08 -19.06
N LEU A 48 -0.92 16.82 -19.39
CA LEU A 48 -0.73 16.33 -20.76
C LEU A 48 -1.95 16.61 -21.62
#